data_98317687e3ea92d4336b92ed490b8440
#
_entry.id   98317687e3ea92d4336b92ed490b8440
#
_cell.length_a   1.000
_cell.length_b   1.000
_cell.length_c   1.000
_cell.angle_alpha   90.00
_cell.angle_beta   90.00
_cell.angle_gamma   90.00
#
_symmetry.space_group_name_H-M   'P 1'
#
loop_
_entity.id
_entity.type
_entity.pdbx_description
1 polymer ?
#
loop_
_entity_poly.entity_id
_entity_poly.type
_entity_poly.pdbx_seq_one_letter_code
_entity_poly.pdbx_strand_id
1 'polypeptide(L)'
;MPYFDPTPRIISQSLEELRFIFSWVKDHGETSQDPVTILIGGWAVDAYNPWYGSVDIDLVTNSRTKHSLKYALKNDRGYGTYEMWGESKSVSKQTDDGDIKEIIIDFISRELIKFQGNQTDFDFNIPMEQTAIKEIRGEVLAVVPKRSLLFLMKLKAAWDRTYRIRYNKCHNEDWERGKLVKDYADIIALIDPGHGGAELEIGFLGEKLNDYDFLKKCLENIPENLDAIRKYGRMSQHDVKDTIGQLLSLIG
;
A
#
# COMPACT_ATOMS: atom_id res chain seq x y z
N MET A 1 8.92 -10.10 -17.58
CA MET A 1 7.76 -9.56 -18.34
C MET A 1 7.62 -8.11 -17.97
N PRO A 2 7.35 -7.20 -18.91
CA PRO A 2 7.11 -5.83 -18.53
C PRO A 2 5.96 -5.76 -17.52
N TYR A 3 6.08 -4.89 -16.53
CA TYR A 3 5.00 -4.61 -15.58
C TYR A 3 3.92 -3.84 -16.33
N PHE A 4 2.77 -4.46 -16.55
CA PHE A 4 1.68 -3.83 -17.29
C PHE A 4 0.91 -2.87 -16.38
N ASP A 5 0.63 -1.69 -16.92
CA ASP A 5 -0.26 -0.76 -16.27
C ASP A 5 -1.69 -1.30 -16.31
N PRO A 6 -2.44 -1.23 -15.19
CA PRO A 6 -3.82 -1.67 -15.17
C PRO A 6 -4.68 -0.78 -16.06
N THR A 7 -5.63 -1.39 -16.74
CA THR A 7 -6.63 -0.66 -17.48
C THR A 7 -7.63 0.02 -16.54
N PRO A 8 -8.34 1.07 -16.98
CA PRO A 8 -9.43 1.67 -16.19
C PRO A 8 -10.49 0.65 -15.78
N ARG A 9 -10.73 -0.37 -16.63
CA ARG A 9 -11.72 -1.42 -16.37
C ARG A 9 -11.35 -2.25 -15.14
N ILE A 10 -10.10 -2.73 -15.01
CA ILE A 10 -9.71 -3.55 -13.86
C ILE A 10 -9.64 -2.74 -12.58
N ILE A 11 -9.27 -1.46 -12.66
CA ILE A 11 -9.33 -0.54 -11.51
C ILE A 11 -10.78 -0.37 -11.04
N SER A 12 -11.74 -0.21 -11.96
CA SER A 12 -13.16 -0.15 -11.63
C SER A 12 -13.66 -1.45 -10.99
N GLN A 13 -13.26 -2.61 -11.52
CA GLN A 13 -13.59 -3.90 -10.92
C GLN A 13 -13.02 -4.04 -9.51
N SER A 14 -11.76 -3.66 -9.29
CA SER A 14 -11.16 -3.67 -7.95
C SER A 14 -11.88 -2.72 -6.98
N LEU A 15 -12.32 -1.54 -7.45
CA LEU A 15 -13.12 -0.60 -6.65
C LEU A 15 -14.49 -1.19 -6.25
N GLU A 16 -15.12 -1.96 -7.13
CA GLU A 16 -16.36 -2.69 -6.81
C GLU A 16 -16.15 -3.74 -5.72
N GLU A 17 -15.03 -4.47 -5.77
CA GLU A 17 -14.69 -5.43 -4.71
C GLU A 17 -14.37 -4.69 -3.39
N LEU A 18 -13.72 -3.55 -3.44
CA LEU A 18 -13.48 -2.70 -2.27
C LEU A 18 -14.79 -2.22 -1.64
N ARG A 19 -15.76 -1.81 -2.48
CA ARG A 19 -17.12 -1.43 -2.02
C ARG A 19 -17.82 -2.60 -1.33
N PHE A 20 -17.77 -3.79 -1.92
CA PHE A 20 -18.32 -5.00 -1.31
C PHE A 20 -17.69 -5.25 0.08
N ILE A 21 -16.36 -5.22 0.19
CA ILE A 21 -15.64 -5.47 1.44
C ILE A 21 -16.07 -4.50 2.54
N PHE A 22 -16.07 -3.19 2.27
CA PHE A 22 -16.39 -2.19 3.30
C PHE A 22 -17.88 -2.12 3.64
N SER A 23 -18.77 -2.47 2.71
CA SER A 23 -20.19 -2.72 3.04
C SER A 23 -20.33 -3.93 3.95
N TRP A 24 -19.67 -5.04 3.59
CA TRP A 24 -19.75 -6.28 4.35
C TRP A 24 -19.22 -6.11 5.80
N VAL A 25 -18.06 -5.48 6.01
CA VAL A 25 -17.52 -5.28 7.37
C VAL A 25 -18.41 -4.38 8.21
N LYS A 26 -19.02 -3.34 7.61
CA LYS A 26 -20.01 -2.48 8.27
C LYS A 26 -21.24 -3.27 8.68
N ASP A 27 -21.79 -4.10 7.80
CA ASP A 27 -22.99 -4.92 8.07
C ASP A 27 -22.72 -5.99 9.13
N HIS A 28 -21.44 -6.33 9.39
CA HIS A 28 -21.00 -7.25 10.42
C HIS A 28 -20.51 -6.55 11.71
N GLY A 29 -20.90 -5.29 11.90
CA GLY A 29 -20.78 -4.55 13.16
C GLY A 29 -19.49 -3.76 13.33
N GLU A 30 -18.63 -3.66 12.30
CA GLU A 30 -17.49 -2.74 12.36
C GLU A 30 -17.97 -1.29 12.19
N THR A 31 -17.45 -0.41 13.02
CA THR A 31 -17.72 1.03 12.95
C THR A 31 -16.42 1.80 12.73
N SER A 32 -16.56 3.04 12.31
CA SER A 32 -15.41 3.96 12.19
C SER A 32 -14.79 4.35 13.54
N GLN A 33 -15.52 4.18 14.65
CA GLN A 33 -15.04 4.43 16.00
C GLN A 33 -14.30 3.22 16.61
N ASP A 34 -14.60 2.01 16.10
CA ASP A 34 -13.95 0.75 16.50
C ASP A 34 -13.65 -0.11 15.27
N PRO A 35 -12.75 0.33 14.39
CA PRO A 35 -12.43 -0.40 13.17
C PRO A 35 -11.52 -1.58 13.48
N VAL A 36 -11.90 -2.73 12.96
CA VAL A 36 -11.08 -3.95 12.98
C VAL A 36 -10.33 -4.09 11.66
N THR A 37 -10.95 -3.68 10.56
CA THR A 37 -10.42 -3.79 9.20
C THR A 37 -9.90 -2.44 8.72
N ILE A 38 -8.61 -2.39 8.40
CA ILE A 38 -7.92 -1.19 7.93
C ILE A 38 -7.40 -1.46 6.53
N LEU A 39 -7.74 -0.59 5.59
CA LEU A 39 -7.22 -0.63 4.23
C LEU A 39 -5.82 -0.04 4.19
N ILE A 40 -4.89 -0.76 3.58
CA ILE A 40 -3.52 -0.29 3.33
C ILE A 40 -3.19 -0.39 1.83
N GLY A 41 -1.93 -0.31 1.48
CA GLY A 41 -1.50 -0.53 0.08
C GLY A 41 -1.87 0.59 -0.87
N GLY A 42 -2.09 0.23 -2.14
CA GLY A 42 -2.32 1.21 -3.22
C GLY A 42 -3.64 1.96 -3.11
N TRP A 43 -4.72 1.32 -2.67
CA TRP A 43 -6.00 1.97 -2.46
C TRP A 43 -5.99 2.96 -1.29
N ALA A 44 -5.19 2.69 -0.24
CA ALA A 44 -5.00 3.65 0.85
C ALA A 44 -4.23 4.89 0.37
N VAL A 45 -3.27 4.73 -0.56
CA VAL A 45 -2.61 5.89 -1.21
C VAL A 45 -3.60 6.68 -2.06
N ASP A 46 -4.43 6.00 -2.86
CA ASP A 46 -5.46 6.64 -3.70
C ASP A 46 -6.48 7.43 -2.86
N ALA A 47 -6.76 7.00 -1.63
CA ALA A 47 -7.61 7.71 -0.69
C ALA A 47 -7.05 9.08 -0.25
N TYR A 48 -5.74 9.26 -0.29
CA TYR A 48 -5.07 10.54 0.00
C TYR A 48 -4.79 11.36 -1.26
N ASN A 49 -4.43 10.68 -2.33
CA ASN A 49 -4.07 11.29 -3.61
C ASN A 49 -4.55 10.38 -4.73
N PRO A 50 -5.73 10.65 -5.33
CA PRO A 50 -6.28 9.83 -6.41
C PRO A 50 -5.45 10.02 -7.69
N TRP A 51 -4.51 9.12 -7.94
CA TRP A 51 -3.64 9.22 -9.12
C TRP A 51 -3.63 7.97 -10.01
N TYR A 52 -3.72 6.77 -9.39
CA TYR A 52 -3.55 5.53 -10.14
C TYR A 52 -4.59 4.46 -9.78
N GLY A 53 -5.01 4.41 -8.51
CA GLY A 53 -5.80 3.30 -7.96
C GLY A 53 -4.96 2.08 -7.65
N SER A 54 -5.61 0.93 -7.49
CA SER A 54 -4.93 -0.35 -7.28
C SER A 54 -5.74 -1.49 -7.87
N VAL A 55 -5.06 -2.53 -8.36
CA VAL A 55 -5.69 -3.80 -8.72
C VAL A 55 -5.90 -4.63 -7.46
N ASP A 56 -4.83 -4.77 -6.66
CA ASP A 56 -4.85 -5.55 -5.43
C ASP A 56 -5.44 -4.74 -4.28
N ILE A 57 -6.05 -5.43 -3.32
CA ILE A 57 -6.64 -4.86 -2.11
C ILE A 57 -5.90 -5.45 -0.91
N ASP A 58 -5.24 -4.60 -0.14
CA ASP A 58 -4.45 -4.99 1.02
C ASP A 58 -5.19 -4.60 2.31
N LEU A 59 -5.48 -5.57 3.17
CA LEU A 59 -6.24 -5.39 4.40
C LEU A 59 -5.45 -5.85 5.62
N VAL A 60 -5.40 -5.01 6.64
CA VAL A 60 -4.99 -5.40 8.01
C VAL A 60 -6.25 -5.65 8.81
N THR A 61 -6.42 -6.88 9.32
CA THR A 61 -7.61 -7.25 10.09
C THR A 61 -7.30 -8.37 11.08
N ASN A 62 -8.23 -8.69 11.96
CA ASN A 62 -8.09 -9.81 12.88
C ASN A 62 -8.45 -11.16 12.22
N SER A 63 -8.06 -12.25 12.88
CA SER A 63 -8.29 -13.61 12.36
C SER A 63 -9.77 -13.94 12.16
N ARG A 64 -10.66 -13.46 13.05
CA ARG A 64 -12.10 -13.71 12.97
C ARG A 64 -12.70 -13.07 11.71
N THR A 65 -12.51 -11.77 11.55
CA THR A 65 -12.99 -11.01 10.38
C THR A 65 -12.40 -11.56 9.09
N LYS A 66 -11.08 -11.85 9.08
CA LYS A 66 -10.40 -12.48 7.95
C LYS A 66 -11.12 -13.77 7.49
N HIS A 67 -11.39 -14.71 8.40
CA HIS A 67 -12.03 -15.98 8.05
C HIS A 67 -13.44 -15.76 7.50
N SER A 68 -14.25 -14.93 8.15
CA SER A 68 -15.62 -14.67 7.74
C SER A 68 -15.68 -13.93 6.40
N LEU A 69 -14.83 -12.92 6.20
CA LEU A 69 -14.76 -12.18 4.95
C LEU A 69 -14.25 -13.05 3.78
N LYS A 70 -13.24 -13.91 4.02
CA LYS A 70 -12.78 -14.89 3.01
C LYS A 70 -13.90 -15.83 2.60
N TYR A 71 -14.75 -16.27 3.55
CA TYR A 71 -15.90 -17.09 3.25
C TYR A 71 -16.92 -16.36 2.37
N ALA A 72 -17.28 -15.12 2.71
CA ALA A 72 -18.18 -14.29 1.90
C ALA A 72 -17.63 -14.03 0.49
N LEU A 73 -16.35 -13.66 0.38
CA LEU A 73 -15.69 -13.45 -0.91
C LEU A 73 -15.73 -14.68 -1.81
N LYS A 74 -15.54 -15.87 -1.24
CA LYS A 74 -15.61 -17.12 -1.99
C LYS A 74 -17.02 -17.45 -2.46
N ASN A 75 -18.01 -17.31 -1.58
CA ASN A 75 -19.39 -17.71 -1.89
C ASN A 75 -20.15 -16.68 -2.73
N ASP A 76 -19.94 -15.39 -2.44
CA ASP A 76 -20.78 -14.34 -3.00
C ASP A 76 -20.10 -13.59 -4.16
N ARG A 77 -18.74 -13.65 -4.24
CA ARG A 77 -17.97 -12.89 -5.22
C ARG A 77 -17.10 -13.74 -6.15
N GLY A 78 -17.10 -15.07 -5.97
CA GLY A 78 -16.38 -16.00 -6.84
C GLY A 78 -14.86 -16.02 -6.67
N TYR A 79 -14.36 -15.64 -5.50
CA TYR A 79 -12.94 -15.74 -5.19
C TYR A 79 -12.50 -17.18 -4.94
N GLY A 80 -11.30 -17.53 -5.39
CA GLY A 80 -10.58 -18.74 -5.04
C GLY A 80 -9.57 -18.53 -3.92
N THR A 81 -8.98 -19.60 -3.39
CA THR A 81 -7.81 -19.51 -2.53
C THR A 81 -6.61 -19.12 -3.39
N TYR A 82 -5.88 -18.09 -2.98
CA TYR A 82 -4.62 -17.72 -3.60
C TYR A 82 -3.46 -18.16 -2.71
N GLU A 83 -2.59 -18.98 -3.25
CA GLU A 83 -1.40 -19.46 -2.56
C GLU A 83 -0.17 -18.80 -3.17
N MET A 84 0.48 -17.95 -2.40
CA MET A 84 1.79 -17.43 -2.73
C MET A 84 2.80 -18.03 -1.76
N TRP A 85 3.78 -18.79 -2.30
CA TRP A 85 4.92 -19.30 -1.53
C TRP A 85 4.54 -20.30 -0.41
N GLY A 86 3.48 -21.07 -0.65
CA GLY A 86 2.98 -22.06 0.31
C GLY A 86 2.15 -21.47 1.47
N GLU A 87 1.87 -20.17 1.46
CA GLU A 87 1.01 -19.51 2.44
C GLU A 87 -0.33 -19.08 1.83
N SER A 88 -1.43 -19.62 2.35
CA SER A 88 -2.80 -19.28 1.95
C SER A 88 -3.31 -18.07 2.74
N LYS A 89 -2.64 -16.92 2.63
CA LYS A 89 -3.09 -15.68 3.31
C LYS A 89 -4.13 -14.90 2.50
N SER A 90 -4.17 -15.10 1.19
CA SER A 90 -4.89 -14.27 0.23
C SER A 90 -6.02 -15.04 -0.45
N VAL A 91 -6.88 -14.32 -1.16
CA VAL A 91 -7.83 -14.85 -2.12
C VAL A 91 -7.69 -14.11 -3.44
N SER A 92 -7.99 -14.76 -4.55
CA SER A 92 -7.96 -14.09 -5.86
C SER A 92 -9.18 -14.41 -6.69
N LYS A 93 -9.50 -13.51 -7.62
CA LYS A 93 -10.55 -13.65 -8.61
C LYS A 93 -9.98 -13.38 -9.99
N GLN A 94 -10.20 -14.31 -10.90
CA GLN A 94 -9.75 -14.17 -12.30
C GLN A 94 -10.49 -13.01 -12.98
N THR A 95 -9.77 -12.33 -13.87
CA THR A 95 -10.31 -11.24 -14.69
C THR A 95 -10.06 -11.55 -16.17
N ASP A 96 -10.89 -10.95 -17.03
CA ASP A 96 -10.74 -11.04 -18.49
C ASP A 96 -10.03 -9.80 -19.06
N ASP A 97 -9.36 -9.01 -18.23
CA ASP A 97 -8.82 -7.71 -18.61
C ASP A 97 -7.32 -7.78 -18.97
N GLY A 98 -7.05 -8.01 -20.23
CA GLY A 98 -5.71 -7.89 -20.82
C GLY A 98 -4.68 -8.82 -20.18
N ASP A 99 -3.54 -8.23 -19.77
CA ASP A 99 -2.41 -8.96 -19.20
C ASP A 99 -2.51 -9.16 -17.68
N ILE A 100 -3.41 -8.44 -17.03
CA ILE A 100 -3.69 -8.61 -15.59
C ILE A 100 -4.76 -9.69 -15.43
N LYS A 101 -4.36 -10.83 -14.90
CA LYS A 101 -5.19 -12.03 -14.88
C LYS A 101 -6.09 -12.13 -13.66
N GLU A 102 -5.79 -11.41 -12.59
CA GLU A 102 -6.53 -11.57 -11.33
C GLU A 102 -6.47 -10.32 -10.45
N ILE A 103 -7.52 -10.17 -9.62
CA ILE A 103 -7.58 -9.25 -8.48
C ILE A 103 -7.27 -10.06 -7.24
N ILE A 104 -6.26 -9.64 -6.48
CA ILE A 104 -5.85 -10.31 -5.24
C ILE A 104 -6.30 -9.48 -4.05
N ILE A 105 -6.85 -10.15 -3.04
CA ILE A 105 -7.13 -9.54 -1.74
C ILE A 105 -6.19 -10.18 -0.72
N ASP A 106 -5.26 -9.36 -0.22
CA ASP A 106 -4.26 -9.75 0.76
C ASP A 106 -4.72 -9.41 2.17
N PHE A 107 -4.62 -10.40 3.07
CA PHE A 107 -4.93 -10.23 4.48
C PHE A 107 -3.65 -10.28 5.31
N ILE A 108 -3.23 -9.12 5.76
CA ILE A 108 -2.05 -8.96 6.59
C ILE A 108 -2.46 -9.06 8.06
N SER A 109 -1.75 -9.89 8.81
CA SER A 109 -1.98 -10.00 10.25
C SER A 109 -1.43 -8.79 11.00
N ARG A 110 -2.01 -8.52 12.18
CA ARG A 110 -1.53 -7.48 13.10
C ARG A 110 -0.35 -7.99 13.94
N GLU A 111 0.68 -8.51 13.26
CA GLU A 111 1.89 -9.01 13.90
C GLU A 111 3.08 -8.13 13.55
N LEU A 112 4.12 -8.20 14.37
CA LEU A 112 5.40 -7.59 14.06
C LEU A 112 6.01 -8.26 12.84
N ILE A 113 6.43 -7.47 11.87
CA ILE A 113 7.03 -7.95 10.62
C ILE A 113 8.44 -7.37 10.51
N LYS A 114 9.42 -8.23 10.26
CA LYS A 114 10.79 -7.81 10.07
C LYS A 114 11.01 -7.13 8.72
N PHE A 115 11.92 -6.20 8.70
CA PHE A 115 12.49 -5.72 7.46
C PHE A 115 13.44 -6.77 6.86
N GLN A 116 13.40 -6.93 5.55
CA GLN A 116 14.32 -7.83 4.85
C GLN A 116 15.78 -7.41 5.09
N GLY A 117 16.61 -8.39 5.51
CA GLY A 117 18.02 -8.13 5.79
C GLY A 117 18.30 -7.28 7.03
N ASN A 118 17.30 -6.99 7.85
CA ASN A 118 17.44 -6.24 9.09
C ASN A 118 16.77 -6.99 10.25
N GLN A 119 17.22 -6.75 11.49
CA GLN A 119 16.63 -7.34 12.68
C GLN A 119 15.50 -6.50 13.28
N THR A 120 15.32 -5.28 12.77
CA THR A 120 14.28 -4.35 13.22
C THR A 120 12.91 -4.83 12.78
N ASP A 121 11.95 -4.80 13.68
CA ASP A 121 10.55 -5.14 13.41
C ASP A 121 9.77 -3.89 12.97
N PHE A 122 8.72 -4.12 12.18
CA PHE A 122 7.70 -3.12 11.87
C PHE A 122 6.36 -3.59 12.46
N ASP A 123 5.73 -2.75 13.28
CA ASP A 123 4.46 -3.07 13.91
C ASP A 123 3.27 -2.75 12.99
N PHE A 124 2.49 -3.77 12.63
CA PHE A 124 1.23 -3.63 11.90
C PHE A 124 0.01 -3.53 12.82
N ASN A 125 0.21 -3.49 14.14
CA ASN A 125 -0.87 -3.19 15.07
C ASN A 125 -1.13 -1.68 15.09
N ILE A 126 -1.87 -1.22 14.08
CA ILE A 126 -2.13 0.20 13.84
C ILE A 126 -3.09 0.71 14.93
N PRO A 127 -2.64 1.59 15.82
CA PRO A 127 -3.50 2.16 16.85
C PRO A 127 -4.50 3.15 16.23
N MET A 128 -5.63 3.37 16.91
CA MET A 128 -6.71 4.23 16.41
C MET A 128 -6.27 5.66 16.10
N GLU A 129 -5.40 6.23 16.93
CA GLU A 129 -4.85 7.57 16.74
C GLU A 129 -3.97 7.70 15.48
N GLN A 130 -3.55 6.57 14.91
CA GLN A 130 -2.80 6.49 13.67
C GLN A 130 -3.67 6.12 12.46
N THR A 131 -4.99 6.17 12.61
CA THR A 131 -5.95 5.95 11.52
C THR A 131 -6.68 7.24 11.13
N ALA A 132 -7.25 7.21 9.94
CA ALA A 132 -8.14 8.23 9.41
C ALA A 132 -9.26 7.57 8.60
N ILE A 133 -10.43 8.20 8.61
CA ILE A 133 -11.53 7.81 7.71
C ILE A 133 -11.36 8.59 6.42
N LYS A 134 -11.32 7.90 5.29
CA LYS A 134 -11.20 8.50 3.97
C LYS A 134 -12.28 7.97 3.04
N GLU A 135 -12.74 8.85 2.17
CA GLU A 135 -13.61 8.50 1.06
C GLU A 135 -12.75 8.23 -0.18
N ILE A 136 -12.91 7.04 -0.75
CA ILE A 136 -12.18 6.61 -1.94
C ILE A 136 -13.06 6.84 -3.15
N ARG A 137 -12.63 7.73 -4.04
CA ARG A 137 -13.28 8.09 -5.31
C ARG A 137 -14.77 8.44 -5.19
N GLY A 138 -15.20 9.01 -4.04
CA GLY A 138 -16.61 9.37 -3.81
C GLY A 138 -17.54 8.18 -3.60
N GLU A 139 -17.01 6.96 -3.38
CA GLU A 139 -17.82 5.75 -3.42
C GLU A 139 -17.69 4.86 -2.18
N VAL A 140 -16.51 4.83 -1.56
CA VAL A 140 -16.20 3.90 -0.46
C VAL A 140 -15.62 4.67 0.72
N LEU A 141 -16.29 4.59 1.88
CA LEU A 141 -15.70 5.05 3.14
C LEU A 141 -14.86 3.91 3.73
N ALA A 142 -13.58 4.15 3.91
CA ALA A 142 -12.65 3.20 4.50
C ALA A 142 -11.82 3.82 5.63
N VAL A 143 -11.45 2.99 6.61
CA VAL A 143 -10.43 3.35 7.58
C VAL A 143 -9.07 3.01 6.98
N VAL A 144 -8.18 3.99 6.97
CA VAL A 144 -6.82 3.88 6.42
C VAL A 144 -5.81 4.36 7.46
N PRO A 145 -4.53 3.98 7.39
CA PRO A 145 -3.49 4.60 8.20
C PRO A 145 -3.42 6.10 7.91
N LYS A 146 -3.07 6.92 8.90
CA LYS A 146 -2.68 8.30 8.64
C LYS A 146 -1.58 8.36 7.60
N ARG A 147 -1.50 9.46 6.85
CA ARG A 147 -0.58 9.63 5.73
C ARG A 147 0.88 9.30 6.09
N SER A 148 1.34 9.75 7.26
CA SER A 148 2.71 9.52 7.72
C SER A 148 3.01 8.03 7.99
N LEU A 149 2.07 7.31 8.59
CA LEU A 149 2.22 5.87 8.81
C LEU A 149 2.15 5.10 7.49
N LEU A 150 1.23 5.47 6.59
CA LEU A 150 1.15 4.88 5.25
C LEU A 150 2.42 5.11 4.43
N PHE A 151 3.02 6.30 4.55
CA PHE A 151 4.31 6.62 3.96
C PHE A 151 5.42 5.68 4.46
N LEU A 152 5.50 5.42 5.78
CA LEU A 152 6.46 4.45 6.34
C LEU A 152 6.19 3.02 5.85
N MET A 153 4.93 2.61 5.72
CA MET A 153 4.57 1.30 5.17
C MET A 153 5.04 1.16 3.72
N LYS A 154 4.91 2.21 2.91
CA LYS A 154 5.41 2.22 1.53
C LYS A 154 6.94 2.22 1.46
N LEU A 155 7.62 2.95 2.35
CA LEU A 155 9.08 2.87 2.46
C LEU A 155 9.55 1.47 2.84
N LYS A 156 8.85 0.80 3.78
CA LYS A 156 9.13 -0.60 4.11
C LYS A 156 8.99 -1.51 2.90
N ALA A 157 7.91 -1.40 2.16
CA ALA A 157 7.68 -2.21 0.97
C ALA A 157 8.79 -1.99 -0.08
N ALA A 158 9.16 -0.74 -0.34
CA ALA A 158 10.23 -0.38 -1.26
C ALA A 158 11.60 -0.89 -0.79
N TRP A 159 11.90 -0.79 0.52
CA TRP A 159 13.11 -1.36 1.11
C TRP A 159 13.19 -2.88 0.91
N ASP A 160 12.14 -3.60 1.28
CA ASP A 160 12.10 -5.06 1.18
C ASP A 160 12.28 -5.53 -0.27
N ARG A 161 11.66 -4.85 -1.24
CA ARG A 161 11.83 -5.14 -2.67
C ARG A 161 13.25 -4.87 -3.14
N THR A 162 13.80 -3.71 -2.78
CA THR A 162 15.17 -3.33 -3.11
C THR A 162 16.16 -4.36 -2.56
N TYR A 163 15.94 -4.83 -1.33
CA TYR A 163 16.76 -5.88 -0.73
C TYR A 163 16.65 -7.19 -1.50
N ARG A 164 15.43 -7.65 -1.82
CA ARG A 164 15.24 -8.90 -2.58
C ARG A 164 15.90 -8.84 -3.96
N ILE A 165 15.73 -7.74 -4.68
CA ILE A 165 16.38 -7.54 -6.00
C ILE A 165 17.90 -7.58 -5.84
N ARG A 166 18.45 -6.77 -4.92
CA ARG A 166 19.90 -6.64 -4.72
C ARG A 166 20.59 -7.96 -4.37
N TYR A 167 19.93 -8.80 -3.58
CA TYR A 167 20.48 -10.07 -3.09
C TYR A 167 19.96 -11.30 -3.83
N ASN A 168 19.35 -11.11 -5.00
CA ASN A 168 18.81 -12.16 -5.87
C ASN A 168 17.85 -13.12 -5.11
N LYS A 169 16.97 -12.54 -4.29
CA LYS A 169 15.98 -13.26 -3.47
C LYS A 169 14.56 -13.16 -4.01
N CYS A 170 14.40 -12.64 -5.22
CA CYS A 170 13.11 -12.57 -5.90
C CYS A 170 12.85 -13.85 -6.71
N HIS A 171 11.58 -14.27 -6.78
CA HIS A 171 11.17 -15.33 -7.69
C HIS A 171 11.04 -14.82 -9.14
N ASN A 172 10.64 -13.55 -9.31
CA ASN A 172 10.53 -12.89 -10.60
C ASN A 172 11.04 -11.44 -10.42
N GLU A 173 12.24 -11.19 -10.93
CA GLU A 173 12.91 -9.90 -10.75
C GLU A 173 12.19 -8.79 -11.51
N ASP A 174 11.70 -9.03 -12.73
CA ASP A 174 10.97 -8.02 -13.52
C ASP A 174 9.69 -7.58 -12.81
N TRP A 175 8.98 -8.53 -12.22
CA TRP A 175 7.78 -8.24 -11.43
C TRP A 175 8.13 -7.41 -10.18
N GLU A 176 9.18 -7.81 -9.43
CA GLU A 176 9.62 -7.04 -8.25
C GLU A 176 10.08 -5.62 -8.62
N ARG A 177 10.79 -5.46 -9.73
CA ARG A 177 11.19 -4.12 -10.24
C ARG A 177 9.98 -3.26 -10.59
N GLY A 178 9.00 -3.82 -11.29
CA GLY A 178 7.75 -3.12 -11.61
C GLY A 178 6.97 -2.69 -10.36
N LYS A 179 6.87 -3.56 -9.35
CA LYS A 179 6.24 -3.24 -8.06
C LYS A 179 7.05 -2.20 -7.27
N LEU A 180 8.39 -2.21 -7.33
CA LEU A 180 9.25 -1.20 -6.71
C LEU A 180 9.03 0.19 -7.33
N VAL A 181 8.94 0.26 -8.65
CA VAL A 181 8.60 1.51 -9.38
C VAL A 181 7.25 2.04 -8.89
N LYS A 182 6.24 1.17 -8.72
CA LYS A 182 4.93 1.56 -8.19
C LYS A 182 5.02 2.04 -6.73
N ASP A 183 5.77 1.35 -5.86
CA ASP A 183 5.92 1.77 -4.47
C ASP A 183 6.63 3.13 -4.35
N TYR A 184 7.64 3.40 -5.17
CA TYR A 184 8.27 4.72 -5.23
C TYR A 184 7.30 5.80 -5.75
N ALA A 185 6.49 5.50 -6.77
CA ALA A 185 5.48 6.41 -7.26
C ALA A 185 4.39 6.70 -6.20
N ASP A 186 4.00 5.70 -5.41
CA ASP A 186 3.08 5.86 -4.28
C ASP A 186 3.70 6.76 -3.17
N ILE A 187 5.00 6.61 -2.89
CA ILE A 187 5.70 7.49 -1.95
C ILE A 187 5.71 8.94 -2.47
N ILE A 188 6.02 9.14 -3.75
CA ILE A 188 5.97 10.47 -4.39
C ILE A 188 4.55 11.05 -4.28
N ALA A 189 3.52 10.25 -4.53
CA ALA A 189 2.13 10.69 -4.40
C ALA A 189 1.75 11.13 -2.97
N LEU A 190 2.31 10.47 -1.95
CA LEU A 190 2.06 10.81 -0.54
C LEU A 190 2.78 12.09 -0.09
N ILE A 191 3.94 12.42 -0.67
CA ILE A 191 4.70 13.63 -0.33
C ILE A 191 4.37 14.82 -1.21
N ASP A 192 3.59 14.66 -2.28
CA ASP A 192 3.26 15.73 -3.23
C ASP A 192 2.57 16.90 -2.52
N PRO A 193 3.21 18.09 -2.45
CA PRO A 193 2.63 19.26 -1.81
C PRO A 193 1.32 19.70 -2.45
N GLY A 194 1.15 19.49 -3.75
CA GLY A 194 -0.07 19.83 -4.50
C GLY A 194 -1.26 18.93 -4.13
N HIS A 195 -1.02 17.81 -3.44
CA HIS A 195 -2.03 16.81 -3.08
C HIS A 195 -1.97 16.43 -1.59
N GLY A 196 -1.70 17.41 -0.72
CA GLY A 196 -1.75 17.23 0.73
C GLY A 196 -0.48 16.65 1.36
N GLY A 197 0.67 16.68 0.67
CA GLY A 197 1.95 16.26 1.25
C GLY A 197 2.35 17.04 2.51
N ALA A 198 1.84 18.26 2.68
CA ALA A 198 2.02 19.07 3.88
C ALA A 198 1.31 18.50 5.15
N GLU A 199 0.40 17.52 4.99
CA GLU A 199 -0.26 16.82 6.11
C GLU A 199 0.64 15.76 6.78
N LEU A 200 1.87 15.57 6.30
CA LEU A 200 2.82 14.66 6.93
C LEU A 200 3.20 15.15 8.34
N GLU A 201 3.06 14.29 9.34
CA GLU A 201 3.40 14.58 10.74
C GLU A 201 4.92 14.44 10.92
N ILE A 202 5.65 15.56 10.76
CA ILE A 202 7.12 15.57 10.76
C ILE A 202 7.71 15.02 12.05
N GLY A 203 7.15 15.34 13.21
CA GLY A 203 7.62 14.80 14.50
C GLY A 203 7.52 13.28 14.57
N PHE A 204 6.40 12.71 14.12
CA PHE A 204 6.22 11.26 14.04
C PHE A 204 7.22 10.62 13.07
N LEU A 205 7.40 11.22 11.88
CA LEU A 205 8.35 10.70 10.90
C LEU A 205 9.79 10.78 11.40
N GLY A 206 10.18 11.86 12.08
CA GLY A 206 11.51 12.01 12.67
C GLY A 206 11.79 10.94 13.70
N GLU A 207 10.85 10.69 14.64
CA GLU A 207 10.97 9.60 15.61
C GLU A 207 11.15 8.24 14.90
N LYS A 208 10.23 7.89 13.99
CA LYS A 208 10.24 6.57 13.35
C LYS A 208 11.41 6.37 12.38
N LEU A 209 11.83 7.38 11.65
CA LEU A 209 13.00 7.28 10.76
C LEU A 209 14.33 7.26 11.52
N ASN A 210 14.36 7.67 12.78
CA ASN A 210 15.50 7.41 13.65
C ASN A 210 15.54 5.95 14.14
N ASP A 211 14.38 5.32 14.36
CA ASP A 211 14.30 3.87 14.63
C ASP A 211 14.68 3.04 13.38
N TYR A 212 14.46 3.58 12.18
CA TYR A 212 14.67 2.94 10.88
C TYR A 212 15.58 3.78 9.98
N ASP A 213 16.76 4.20 10.46
CA ASP A 213 17.68 5.10 9.76
C ASP A 213 18.06 4.63 8.35
N PHE A 214 18.08 3.30 8.13
CA PHE A 214 18.32 2.71 6.82
C PHE A 214 17.22 3.05 5.79
N LEU A 215 16.02 3.45 6.21
CA LEU A 215 14.97 3.94 5.31
C LEU A 215 15.25 5.34 4.78
N LYS A 216 16.07 6.16 5.48
CA LYS A 216 16.52 7.46 4.96
C LYS A 216 17.25 7.27 3.63
N LYS A 217 18.12 6.26 3.53
CA LYS A 217 18.82 5.92 2.27
C LYS A 217 17.86 5.44 1.17
N CYS A 218 16.79 4.73 1.53
CA CYS A 218 15.76 4.36 0.57
C CYS A 218 15.05 5.60 0.02
N LEU A 219 14.73 6.55 0.88
CA LEU A 219 14.10 7.82 0.52
C LEU A 219 15.00 8.68 -0.39
N GLU A 220 16.29 8.80 -0.05
CA GLU A 220 17.29 9.53 -0.84
C GLU A 220 17.45 9.01 -2.28
N ASN A 221 17.18 7.73 -2.51
CA ASN A 221 17.31 7.11 -3.84
C ASN A 221 16.07 7.32 -4.74
N ILE A 222 14.94 7.77 -4.20
CA ILE A 222 13.69 7.94 -4.97
C ILE A 222 13.85 8.93 -6.13
N PRO A 223 14.51 10.11 -5.98
CA PRO A 223 14.68 11.07 -7.06
C PRO A 223 15.48 10.54 -8.26
N GLU A 224 16.26 9.50 -8.07
CA GLU A 224 17.04 8.86 -9.14
C GLU A 224 16.21 7.83 -9.93
N ASN A 225 15.02 7.47 -9.44
CA ASN A 225 14.12 6.54 -10.13
C ASN A 225 13.18 7.27 -11.09
N LEU A 226 13.70 7.54 -12.31
CA LEU A 226 12.96 8.26 -13.36
C LEU A 226 11.67 7.52 -13.79
N ASP A 227 11.62 6.20 -13.68
CA ASP A 227 10.43 5.43 -14.03
C ASP A 227 9.30 5.67 -13.03
N ALA A 228 9.61 5.77 -11.74
CA ALA A 228 8.61 6.10 -10.72
C ALA A 228 8.09 7.54 -10.88
N ILE A 229 8.98 8.49 -11.17
CA ILE A 229 8.61 9.89 -11.42
C ILE A 229 7.70 9.99 -12.64
N ARG A 230 8.07 9.34 -13.75
CA ARG A 230 7.24 9.29 -14.96
C ARG A 230 5.90 8.60 -14.71
N LYS A 231 5.91 7.53 -13.93
CA LYS A 231 4.69 6.80 -13.59
C LYS A 231 3.73 7.65 -12.76
N TYR A 232 4.22 8.40 -11.79
CA TYR A 232 3.40 9.35 -11.04
C TYR A 232 2.93 10.52 -11.91
N GLY A 233 3.83 11.13 -12.68
CA GLY A 233 3.56 12.08 -13.76
C GLY A 233 3.10 13.48 -13.34
N ARG A 234 3.01 13.81 -12.03
CA ARG A 234 2.56 15.12 -11.54
C ARG A 234 3.66 15.97 -10.92
N MET A 235 4.84 15.40 -10.73
CA MET A 235 6.03 16.11 -10.23
C MET A 235 7.21 15.87 -11.17
N SER A 236 8.05 16.90 -11.38
CA SER A 236 9.33 16.73 -12.05
C SER A 236 10.36 16.07 -11.14
N GLN A 237 11.48 15.61 -11.69
CA GLN A 237 12.59 15.09 -10.88
C GLN A 237 13.11 16.13 -9.89
N HIS A 238 13.17 17.39 -10.31
CA HIS A 238 13.59 18.51 -9.47
C HIS A 238 12.64 18.68 -8.29
N ASP A 239 11.32 18.71 -8.53
CA ASP A 239 10.32 18.86 -7.47
C ASP A 239 10.39 17.71 -6.46
N VAL A 240 10.55 16.47 -6.93
CA VAL A 240 10.69 15.28 -6.07
C VAL A 240 11.94 15.40 -5.21
N LYS A 241 13.08 15.79 -5.81
CA LYS A 241 14.35 15.95 -5.10
C LYS A 241 14.27 17.04 -4.04
N ASP A 242 13.69 18.17 -4.36
CA ASP A 242 13.53 19.29 -3.43
C ASP A 242 12.58 18.94 -2.28
N THR A 243 11.46 18.30 -2.58
CA THR A 243 10.49 17.87 -1.55
C THR A 243 11.11 16.85 -0.59
N ILE A 244 11.84 15.87 -1.11
CA ILE A 244 12.54 14.87 -0.26
C ILE A 244 13.67 15.54 0.54
N GLY A 245 14.44 16.43 -0.07
CA GLY A 245 15.49 17.18 0.63
C GLY A 245 14.94 18.02 1.78
N GLN A 246 13.82 18.72 1.58
CA GLN A 246 13.12 19.46 2.62
C GLN A 246 12.62 18.53 3.73
N LEU A 247 11.97 17.41 3.37
CA LEU A 247 11.50 16.43 4.33
C LEU A 247 12.66 15.89 5.19
N LEU A 248 13.76 15.47 4.58
CA LEU A 248 14.94 14.97 5.29
C LEU A 248 15.56 16.03 6.22
N SER A 249 15.57 17.31 5.79
CA SER A 249 16.09 18.40 6.63
C SER A 249 15.22 18.71 7.85
N LEU A 250 13.91 18.41 7.78
CA LEU A 250 12.95 18.63 8.86
C LEU A 250 12.92 17.48 9.89
N ILE A 251 13.30 16.28 9.46
CA ILE A 251 13.31 15.09 10.33
C ILE A 251 14.69 14.82 10.98
N GLY A 252 15.71 15.59 10.66
CA GLY A 252 17.07 15.52 11.24
C GLY A 252 17.96 14.53 10.55
#